data_1eb24e3ecd460f9eccb21c1ab917147f
#
_entry.id   1eb24e3ecd460f9eccb21c1ab917147f
#
_cell.length_a   1.000
_cell.length_b   1.000
_cell.length_c   1.000
_cell.angle_alpha   90.00
_cell.angle_beta   90.00
_cell.angle_gamma   90.00
#
_symmetry.space_group_name_H-M   'P 1'
#
loop_
_entity.id
_entity.type
_entity.pdbx_description
1 polymer ?
#
loop_
_entity_poly.entity_id
_entity_poly.type
_entity_poly.pdbx_seq_one_letter_code
_entity_poly.pdbx_strand_id
1 'polypeptide(L)'
;MSLPSGAVAVRRGPLVVLGGVLAAIVVASVADAVLALLALAAGAPDDFEPLKASSYIFLTAVGVVAGAVGWAIVRKVSKDPEALVRWLVPTLVVVSFVPDFLLFGDGGAIGVGALLLMHVVVAAAAVFAYRKVMPLS
;
A
#
# COMPACT_ATOMS: atom_id res chain seq x y z
N MET A 1 39.16 9.03 -17.11
CA MET A 1 37.98 8.91 -17.96
C MET A 1 36.75 8.97 -17.08
N SER A 2 36.03 10.07 -17.19
CA SER A 2 34.83 10.26 -16.37
C SER A 2 33.67 9.50 -16.99
N LEU A 3 33.05 8.63 -16.20
CA LEU A 3 31.81 7.99 -16.62
C LEU A 3 30.70 9.03 -16.72
N PRO A 4 29.81 8.93 -17.70
CA PRO A 4 28.69 9.86 -17.79
C PRO A 4 27.83 9.76 -16.53
N SER A 5 27.75 10.86 -15.80
CA SER A 5 26.93 10.95 -14.62
C SER A 5 25.46 10.82 -15.01
N GLY A 6 24.75 9.91 -14.39
CA GLY A 6 23.34 9.67 -14.64
C GLY A 6 23.02 8.50 -15.54
N ALA A 7 24.02 7.83 -16.09
CA ALA A 7 23.81 6.66 -16.95
C ALA A 7 23.46 5.37 -16.19
N VAL A 8 23.62 5.37 -14.85
CA VAL A 8 23.38 4.19 -14.03
C VAL A 8 22.22 4.46 -13.08
N ALA A 9 21.10 3.77 -13.28
CA ALA A 9 20.02 3.76 -12.30
C ALA A 9 20.57 3.24 -10.99
N VAL A 10 20.32 3.98 -9.91
CA VAL A 10 20.74 3.57 -8.57
C VAL A 10 20.00 2.29 -8.19
N ARG A 11 20.73 1.19 -8.09
CA ARG A 11 20.17 -0.08 -7.63
C ARG A 11 20.40 -0.19 -6.13
N ARG A 12 19.30 -0.32 -5.41
CA ARG A 12 19.33 -0.64 -3.99
C ARG A 12 19.51 -2.13 -3.80
N GLY A 13 20.30 -2.54 -2.82
CA GLY A 13 20.47 -3.94 -2.50
C GLY A 13 19.20 -4.58 -1.94
N PRO A 14 19.14 -5.95 -1.95
CA PRO A 14 17.96 -6.67 -1.45
C PRO A 14 17.58 -6.32 -0.02
N LEU A 15 18.57 -6.08 0.84
CA LEU A 15 18.32 -5.73 2.24
C LEU A 15 17.69 -4.36 2.38
N VAL A 16 18.07 -3.39 1.55
CA VAL A 16 17.45 -2.06 1.54
C VAL A 16 16.00 -2.15 1.06
N VAL A 17 15.74 -2.93 0.03
CA VAL A 17 14.39 -3.16 -0.47
C VAL A 17 13.53 -3.83 0.60
N LEU A 18 14.04 -4.89 1.22
CA LEU A 18 13.34 -5.58 2.31
C LEU A 18 13.04 -4.64 3.47
N GLY A 19 14.02 -3.84 3.88
CA GLY A 19 13.86 -2.84 4.94
C GLY A 19 12.79 -1.82 4.60
N GLY A 20 12.75 -1.33 3.37
CA GLY A 20 11.71 -0.40 2.89
C GLY A 20 10.32 -1.01 2.89
N VAL A 21 10.20 -2.25 2.45
CA VAL A 21 8.92 -3.00 2.46
C VAL A 21 8.44 -3.20 3.89
N LEU A 22 9.33 -3.64 4.79
CA LEU A 22 8.98 -3.82 6.22
C LEU A 22 8.57 -2.50 6.87
N ALA A 23 9.30 -1.42 6.60
CA ALA A 23 8.96 -0.10 7.11
C ALA A 23 7.58 0.35 6.62
N ALA A 24 7.26 0.12 5.35
CA ALA A 24 5.95 0.43 4.80
C ALA A 24 4.84 -0.36 5.50
N ILE A 25 5.05 -1.66 5.76
CA ILE A 25 4.09 -2.49 6.49
C ILE A 25 3.85 -1.93 7.89
N VAL A 26 4.91 -1.59 8.61
CA VAL A 26 4.81 -1.06 9.97
C VAL A 26 4.07 0.28 9.98
N VAL A 27 4.48 1.22 9.15
CA VAL A 27 3.85 2.55 9.08
C VAL A 27 2.40 2.45 8.67
N ALA A 28 2.10 1.66 7.65
CA ALA A 28 0.73 1.46 7.19
C ALA A 28 -0.14 0.80 8.26
N SER A 29 0.40 -0.21 8.96
CA SER A 29 -0.33 -0.91 10.03
C SER A 29 -0.61 0.01 11.22
N VAL A 30 0.32 0.89 11.58
CA VAL A 30 0.09 1.90 12.63
C VAL A 30 -1.01 2.88 12.21
N ALA A 31 -0.97 3.35 10.97
CA ALA A 31 -2.02 4.22 10.44
C ALA A 31 -3.39 3.51 10.41
N ASP A 32 -3.42 2.25 10.01
CA ASP A 32 -4.65 1.44 10.04
C ASP A 32 -5.18 1.29 11.46
N ALA A 33 -4.30 1.09 12.45
CA ALA A 33 -4.69 1.00 13.85
C ALA A 33 -5.37 2.29 14.32
N VAL A 34 -4.83 3.45 13.96
CA VAL A 34 -5.43 4.74 14.28
C VAL A 34 -6.80 4.87 13.62
N LEU A 35 -6.91 4.52 12.34
CA LEU A 35 -8.18 4.57 11.62
C LEU A 35 -9.21 3.60 12.22
N ALA A 36 -8.79 2.40 12.62
CA ALA A 36 -9.68 1.43 13.26
C ALA A 36 -10.21 1.95 14.59
N LEU A 37 -9.33 2.53 15.43
CA LEU A 37 -9.74 3.11 16.70
C LEU A 37 -10.70 4.28 16.51
N LEU A 38 -10.44 5.15 15.55
CA LEU A 38 -11.32 6.27 15.22
C LEU A 38 -12.68 5.78 14.72
N ALA A 39 -12.70 4.75 13.88
CA ALA A 39 -13.93 4.17 13.37
C ALA A 39 -14.77 3.56 14.49
N LEU A 40 -14.15 2.81 15.38
CA LEU A 40 -14.83 2.21 16.54
C LEU A 40 -15.38 3.29 17.47
N ALA A 41 -14.62 4.35 17.71
CA ALA A 41 -15.07 5.48 18.52
C ALA A 41 -16.24 6.23 17.85
N ALA A 42 -16.28 6.26 16.52
CA ALA A 42 -17.34 6.90 15.75
C ALA A 42 -18.59 6.04 15.60
N GLY A 43 -18.57 4.78 16.07
CA GLY A 43 -19.75 3.92 16.08
C GLY A 43 -19.70 2.73 15.12
N ALA A 44 -18.54 2.40 14.53
CA ALA A 44 -18.43 1.17 13.76
C ALA A 44 -18.71 -0.05 14.65
N PRO A 45 -19.29 -1.15 14.11
CA PRO A 45 -19.57 -2.33 14.89
C PRO A 45 -18.29 -2.94 15.50
N ASP A 46 -18.36 -3.30 16.78
CA ASP A 46 -17.23 -3.87 17.52
C ASP A 46 -16.77 -5.22 16.96
N ASP A 47 -17.68 -5.95 16.31
CA ASP A 47 -17.44 -7.27 15.75
C ASP A 47 -17.08 -7.19 14.25
N PHE A 48 -16.89 -6.01 13.69
CA PHE A 48 -16.52 -5.88 12.28
C PHE A 48 -15.09 -6.37 12.08
N GLU A 49 -14.96 -7.56 11.51
CA GLU A 49 -13.70 -8.31 11.39
C GLU A 49 -12.55 -7.50 10.76
N PRO A 50 -12.77 -6.73 9.66
CA PRO A 50 -11.67 -5.98 9.05
C PRO A 50 -11.01 -4.93 9.95
N LEU A 51 -11.67 -4.47 11.02
CA LEU A 51 -11.12 -3.52 11.97
C LEU A 51 -10.32 -4.18 13.10
N LYS A 52 -10.23 -5.49 13.10
CA LYS A 52 -9.39 -6.22 14.07
C LYS A 52 -7.94 -6.21 13.63
N ALA A 53 -7.03 -6.05 14.59
CA ALA A 53 -5.59 -5.93 14.31
C ALA A 53 -5.05 -7.12 13.51
N SER A 54 -5.47 -8.34 13.83
CA SER A 54 -5.05 -9.52 13.08
C SER A 54 -5.42 -9.44 11.60
N SER A 55 -6.59 -8.88 11.29
CA SER A 55 -7.07 -8.74 9.91
C SER A 55 -6.32 -7.64 9.15
N TYR A 56 -6.31 -6.41 9.67
CA TYR A 56 -5.70 -5.31 8.90
C TYR A 56 -4.19 -5.42 8.82
N ILE A 57 -3.50 -5.94 9.85
CA ILE A 57 -2.05 -6.13 9.79
C ILE A 57 -1.72 -7.20 8.74
N PHE A 58 -2.42 -8.34 8.75
CA PHE A 58 -2.19 -9.42 7.79
C PHE A 58 -2.45 -8.94 6.35
N LEU A 59 -3.59 -8.31 6.11
CA LEU A 59 -3.95 -7.85 4.77
C LEU A 59 -3.03 -6.74 4.28
N THR A 60 -2.60 -5.85 5.17
CA THR A 60 -1.62 -4.81 4.85
C THR A 60 -0.29 -5.44 4.46
N ALA A 61 0.19 -6.41 5.22
CA ALA A 61 1.43 -7.11 4.89
C ALA A 61 1.34 -7.80 3.52
N VAL A 62 0.26 -8.53 3.27
CA VAL A 62 0.03 -9.20 1.97
C VAL A 62 -0.03 -8.17 0.84
N GLY A 63 -0.78 -7.10 1.03
CA GLY A 63 -0.94 -6.05 0.01
C GLY A 63 0.36 -5.33 -0.30
N VAL A 64 1.13 -4.98 0.71
CA VAL A 64 2.41 -4.29 0.52
C VAL A 64 3.43 -5.21 -0.16
N VAL A 65 3.51 -6.48 0.22
CA VAL A 65 4.41 -7.44 -0.42
C VAL A 65 4.00 -7.69 -1.87
N ALA A 66 2.72 -7.92 -2.12
CA ALA A 66 2.21 -8.10 -3.49
C ALA A 66 2.45 -6.86 -4.35
N GLY A 67 2.23 -5.68 -3.79
CA GLY A 67 2.52 -4.42 -4.45
C GLY A 67 4.00 -4.24 -4.77
N ALA A 68 4.88 -4.65 -3.86
CA ALA A 68 6.33 -4.59 -4.09
C ALA A 68 6.75 -5.49 -5.26
N VAL A 69 6.20 -6.70 -5.33
CA VAL A 69 6.44 -7.62 -6.44
C VAL A 69 5.95 -7.01 -7.76
N GLY A 70 4.73 -6.47 -7.77
CA GLY A 70 4.18 -5.80 -8.94
C GLY A 70 5.00 -4.59 -9.38
N TRP A 71 5.46 -3.79 -8.43
CA TRP A 71 6.33 -2.64 -8.69
C TRP A 71 7.65 -3.07 -9.33
N ALA A 72 8.28 -4.12 -8.79
CA ALA A 72 9.51 -4.66 -9.35
C ALA A 72 9.32 -5.18 -10.77
N ILE A 73 8.19 -5.84 -11.04
CA ILE A 73 7.86 -6.31 -12.39
C ILE A 73 7.69 -5.14 -13.36
N VAL A 74 6.95 -4.10 -12.95
CA VAL A 74 6.75 -2.90 -13.78
C VAL A 74 8.09 -2.25 -14.13
N ARG A 75 8.99 -2.11 -13.15
CA ARG A 75 10.33 -1.57 -13.41
C ARG A 75 11.10 -2.37 -14.45
N LYS A 76 10.94 -3.69 -14.43
CA LYS A 76 11.72 -4.58 -15.27
C LYS A 76 11.18 -4.65 -16.69
N VAL A 77 9.85 -4.64 -16.86
CA VAL A 77 9.23 -4.93 -18.15
C VAL A 77 8.70 -3.70 -18.88
N SER A 78 8.41 -2.61 -18.18
CA SER A 78 7.84 -1.42 -18.79
C SER A 78 8.93 -0.53 -19.39
N LYS A 79 8.66 0.01 -20.57
CA LYS A 79 9.52 1.00 -21.21
C LYS A 79 9.39 2.37 -20.55
N ASP A 80 8.22 2.66 -19.96
CA ASP A 80 7.95 3.89 -19.22
C ASP A 80 7.24 3.53 -17.92
N PRO A 81 8.00 3.10 -16.89
CA PRO A 81 7.41 2.69 -15.61
C PRO A 81 6.64 3.82 -14.93
N GLU A 82 7.11 5.06 -15.04
CA GLU A 82 6.48 6.20 -14.40
C GLU A 82 5.07 6.44 -14.96
N ALA A 83 4.92 6.39 -16.28
CA ALA A 83 3.62 6.55 -16.92
C ALA A 83 2.67 5.41 -16.55
N LEU A 84 3.17 4.18 -16.51
CA LEU A 84 2.37 3.02 -16.14
C LEU A 84 1.90 3.09 -14.70
N VAL A 85 2.78 3.40 -13.76
CA VAL A 85 2.46 3.49 -12.33
C VAL A 85 1.44 4.61 -12.07
N ARG A 86 1.53 5.71 -12.79
CA ARG A 86 0.59 6.84 -12.68
C ARG A 86 -0.87 6.40 -12.87
N TRP A 87 -1.11 5.45 -13.74
CA TRP A 87 -2.44 4.90 -14.01
C TRP A 87 -2.74 3.66 -13.16
N LEU A 88 -1.75 2.79 -13.01
CA LEU A 88 -1.93 1.51 -12.34
C LEU A 88 -2.25 1.67 -10.86
N VAL A 89 -1.56 2.55 -10.15
CA VAL A 89 -1.76 2.73 -8.70
C VAL A 89 -3.17 3.21 -8.39
N PRO A 90 -3.68 4.32 -8.98
CA PRO A 90 -5.05 4.73 -8.71
C PRO A 90 -6.09 3.68 -9.12
N THR A 91 -5.85 2.98 -10.23
CA THR A 91 -6.76 1.93 -10.71
C THR A 91 -6.84 0.79 -9.70
N LEU A 92 -5.71 0.32 -9.17
CA LEU A 92 -5.68 -0.75 -8.19
C LEU A 92 -6.34 -0.33 -6.87
N VAL A 93 -6.15 0.92 -6.45
CA VAL A 93 -6.80 1.45 -5.24
C VAL A 93 -8.31 1.45 -5.42
N VAL A 94 -8.82 1.96 -6.53
CA VAL A 94 -10.27 1.99 -6.81
C VAL A 94 -10.83 0.57 -6.90
N VAL A 95 -10.15 -0.34 -7.58
CA VAL A 95 -10.57 -1.74 -7.67
C VAL A 95 -10.61 -2.40 -6.29
N SER A 96 -9.65 -2.06 -5.41
CA SER A 96 -9.61 -2.60 -4.06
C SER A 96 -10.79 -2.16 -3.18
N PHE A 97 -11.48 -1.09 -3.55
CA PHE A 97 -12.67 -0.64 -2.85
C PHE A 97 -13.88 -1.56 -3.07
N VAL A 98 -13.91 -2.29 -4.17
CA VAL A 98 -15.08 -3.12 -4.53
C VAL A 98 -15.43 -4.14 -3.45
N PRO A 99 -14.48 -4.96 -2.94
CA PRO A 99 -14.80 -5.88 -1.85
C PRO A 99 -15.30 -5.17 -0.58
N ASP A 100 -14.81 -3.96 -0.31
CA ASP A 100 -15.21 -3.22 0.89
C ASP A 100 -16.68 -2.81 0.83
N PHE A 101 -17.17 -2.41 -0.35
CA PHE A 101 -18.59 -2.08 -0.51
C PHE A 101 -19.49 -3.29 -0.28
N LEU A 102 -19.00 -4.51 -0.53
CA LEU A 102 -19.75 -5.72 -0.25
C LEU A 102 -19.91 -5.98 1.26
N LEU A 103 -19.07 -5.34 2.09
CA LEU A 103 -19.13 -5.43 3.54
C LEU A 103 -20.00 -4.36 4.19
N PHE A 104 -20.72 -3.58 3.40
CA PHE A 104 -21.52 -2.46 3.92
C PHE A 104 -22.59 -2.93 4.90
N GLY A 105 -23.19 -4.10 4.67
CA GLY A 105 -24.17 -4.69 5.58
C GLY A 105 -23.60 -5.01 6.96
N ASP A 106 -22.33 -5.42 7.03
CA ASP A 106 -21.67 -5.80 8.28
C ASP A 106 -21.01 -4.61 8.97
N GLY A 107 -20.37 -3.73 8.23
CA GLY A 107 -19.56 -2.63 8.75
C GLY A 107 -20.27 -1.29 8.83
N GLY A 108 -21.32 -1.12 8.04
CA GLY A 108 -21.99 0.17 7.90
C GLY A 108 -21.12 1.22 7.20
N ALA A 109 -21.62 2.45 7.12
CA ALA A 109 -20.92 3.55 6.44
C ALA A 109 -19.60 3.89 7.12
N ILE A 110 -19.54 3.86 8.44
CA ILE A 110 -18.33 4.19 9.21
C ILE A 110 -17.29 3.09 9.03
N GLY A 111 -17.67 1.82 9.16
CA GLY A 111 -16.75 0.70 8.99
C GLY A 111 -16.19 0.62 7.59
N VAL A 112 -17.03 0.70 6.58
CA VAL A 112 -16.58 0.69 5.17
C VAL A 112 -15.77 1.93 4.84
N GLY A 113 -16.19 3.10 5.29
CA GLY A 113 -15.42 4.35 5.10
C GLY A 113 -14.01 4.25 5.67
N ALA A 114 -13.84 3.62 6.85
CA ALA A 114 -12.54 3.37 7.43
C ALA A 114 -11.69 2.46 6.54
N LEU A 115 -12.27 1.40 5.97
CA LEU A 115 -11.57 0.51 5.07
C LEU A 115 -11.08 1.24 3.80
N LEU A 116 -11.92 2.10 3.23
CA LEU A 116 -11.53 2.89 2.07
C LEU A 116 -10.33 3.79 2.39
N LEU A 117 -10.35 4.46 3.54
CA LEU A 117 -9.24 5.28 3.99
C LEU A 117 -7.97 4.44 4.24
N MET A 118 -8.12 3.25 4.81
CA MET A 118 -7.00 2.33 5.00
C MET A 118 -6.34 1.97 3.67
N HIS A 119 -7.12 1.69 2.63
CA HIS A 119 -6.56 1.39 1.31
C HIS A 119 -5.74 2.56 0.75
N VAL A 120 -6.26 3.78 0.87
CA VAL A 120 -5.56 4.98 0.41
C VAL A 120 -4.26 5.19 1.20
N VAL A 121 -4.30 5.07 2.52
CA VAL A 121 -3.14 5.27 3.38
C VAL A 121 -2.08 4.20 3.14
N VAL A 122 -2.48 2.94 3.03
CA VAL A 122 -1.56 1.83 2.72
C VAL A 122 -0.90 2.04 1.36
N ALA A 123 -1.69 2.40 0.34
CA ALA A 123 -1.16 2.68 -0.98
C ALA A 123 -0.14 3.84 -0.97
N ALA A 124 -0.46 4.92 -0.26
CA ALA A 124 0.44 6.06 -0.14
C ALA A 124 1.76 5.69 0.55
N ALA A 125 1.70 4.98 1.68
CA ALA A 125 2.88 4.52 2.40
C ALA A 125 3.72 3.56 1.55
N ALA A 126 3.08 2.62 0.88
CA ALA A 126 3.74 1.64 0.04
C ALA A 126 4.43 2.29 -1.16
N VAL A 127 3.74 3.15 -1.89
CA VAL A 127 4.32 3.84 -3.06
C VAL A 127 5.49 4.73 -2.65
N PHE A 128 5.36 5.45 -1.54
CA PHE A 128 6.47 6.25 -1.01
C PHE A 128 7.70 5.38 -0.75
N ALA A 129 7.53 4.25 -0.07
CA ALA A 129 8.62 3.33 0.23
C ALA A 129 9.21 2.73 -1.05
N TYR A 130 8.37 2.29 -1.99
CA TYR A 130 8.84 1.70 -3.25
C TYR A 130 9.66 2.69 -4.07
N ARG A 131 9.22 3.94 -4.14
CA ARG A 131 9.98 4.98 -4.83
C ARG A 131 11.35 5.23 -4.21
N LYS A 132 11.47 5.06 -2.89
CA LYS A 132 12.74 5.22 -2.18
C LYS A 132 13.70 4.06 -2.41
N VAL A 133 13.20 2.83 -2.37
CA VAL A 133 14.06 1.63 -2.41
C VAL A 133 14.11 0.97 -3.78
N MET A 134 13.14 1.25 -4.64
CA MET A 134 13.07 0.76 -6.01
C MET A 134 12.70 1.90 -6.97
N PRO A 135 13.59 2.89 -7.16
CA PRO A 135 13.29 4.04 -8.02
C PRO A 135 12.92 3.62 -9.43
N LEU A 136 11.98 4.34 -10.05
CA LEU A 136 11.50 4.04 -11.41
C LEU A 136 12.44 4.58 -12.50
N SER A 137 13.33 5.47 -12.14
CA SER A 137 14.28 6.08 -13.08
C SER A 137 15.67 6.19 -12.48
#